data_2c685ab725e0c5e3bb3a01b2f507d401
#
_entry.id   2c685ab725e0c5e3bb3a01b2f507d401
#
_cell.length_a   1.000
_cell.length_b   1.000
_cell.length_c   1.000
_cell.angle_alpha   90.00
_cell.angle_beta   90.00
_cell.angle_gamma   90.00
#
_symmetry.space_group_name_H-M   'P 1'
#
loop_
_entity.id
_entity.type
_entity.pdbx_description
1 polymer ?
#
loop_
_entity_poly.entity_id
_entity_poly.type
_entity_poly.pdbx_seq_one_letter_code
_entity_poly.pdbx_strand_id
1 'polypeptide(L)'
;VVDKASSSIVIAADKHAIMEVIADFEAYPEWSTAIKSVTVDEVGDNGRGTQATFTLDAGVLKDTYTLAYEWDGDDKVDWHLVKGRALKSQEGTYELHEVADGTEVTYRLAVDLNVPMLGMFKRKAEKVIMDTALKGLKKRVEAGA
;
A
#
# COMPACT_ATOMS: atom_id res chain seq x y z
N VAL A 1 16.06 11.04 -7.81
CA VAL A 1 15.07 10.04 -8.23
C VAL A 1 15.22 8.80 -7.36
N VAL A 2 14.13 8.40 -6.71
CA VAL A 2 14.13 7.23 -5.85
C VAL A 2 13.76 6.01 -6.69
N ASP A 3 14.63 5.00 -6.67
CA ASP A 3 14.36 3.73 -7.35
C ASP A 3 13.34 2.95 -6.56
N LYS A 4 12.20 2.65 -7.18
CA LYS A 4 11.16 1.86 -6.57
C LYS A 4 11.24 0.41 -7.03
N ALA A 5 11.16 -0.52 -6.09
CA ALA A 5 10.93 -1.91 -6.41
C ALA A 5 9.48 -2.06 -6.90
N SER A 6 9.18 -3.08 -7.69
CA SER A 6 7.82 -3.31 -8.17
C SER A 6 7.44 -4.77 -8.14
N SER A 7 6.15 -5.02 -7.96
CA SER A 7 5.56 -6.35 -8.02
C SER A 7 4.15 -6.22 -8.56
N SER A 8 3.65 -7.26 -9.21
CA SER A 8 2.33 -7.24 -9.83
C SER A 8 1.57 -8.53 -9.56
N ILE A 9 0.25 -8.44 -9.59
CA ILE A 9 -0.65 -9.60 -9.48
C ILE A 9 -1.91 -9.32 -10.30
N VAL A 10 -2.53 -10.37 -10.83
CA VAL A 10 -3.82 -10.25 -11.52
C VAL A 10 -4.92 -10.63 -10.54
N ILE A 11 -5.93 -9.78 -10.42
CA ILE A 11 -7.09 -9.98 -9.56
C ILE A 11 -8.33 -10.09 -10.45
N ALA A 12 -9.17 -11.10 -10.16
CA ALA A 12 -10.39 -11.35 -10.93
C ALA A 12 -11.52 -10.41 -10.48
N ALA A 13 -11.35 -9.11 -10.77
CA ALA A 13 -12.30 -8.07 -10.44
C ALA A 13 -12.01 -6.83 -11.30
N ASP A 14 -12.97 -5.89 -11.34
CA ASP A 14 -12.75 -4.64 -12.07
C ASP A 14 -11.94 -3.64 -11.23
N LYS A 15 -11.44 -2.60 -11.88
CA LYS A 15 -10.61 -1.58 -11.22
C LYS A 15 -11.33 -0.90 -10.07
N HIS A 16 -12.60 -0.59 -10.24
CA HIS A 16 -13.37 0.09 -9.19
C HIS A 16 -13.47 -0.74 -7.92
N ALA A 17 -13.80 -2.02 -8.05
CA ALA A 17 -13.92 -2.93 -6.91
C ALA A 17 -12.60 -3.04 -6.15
N ILE A 18 -11.50 -3.11 -6.88
CA ILE A 18 -10.16 -3.20 -6.28
C ILE A 18 -9.78 -1.89 -5.60
N MET A 19 -10.00 -0.77 -6.28
CA MET A 19 -9.63 0.54 -5.73
C MET A 19 -10.46 0.88 -4.49
N GLU A 20 -11.71 0.43 -4.41
CA GLU A 20 -12.53 0.62 -3.22
C GLU A 20 -11.96 -0.12 -2.01
N VAL A 21 -11.38 -1.32 -2.20
CA VAL A 21 -10.70 -2.05 -1.12
C VAL A 21 -9.42 -1.33 -0.72
N ILE A 22 -8.65 -0.82 -1.69
CA ILE A 22 -7.43 -0.04 -1.41
C ILE A 22 -7.78 1.24 -0.64
N ALA A 23 -8.91 1.86 -0.94
CA ALA A 23 -9.34 3.10 -0.29
C ALA A 23 -9.98 2.88 1.09
N ASP A 24 -10.38 1.67 1.41
CA ASP A 24 -11.00 1.34 2.69
C ASP A 24 -9.95 1.11 3.76
N PHE A 25 -9.28 2.18 4.16
CA PHE A 25 -8.14 2.14 5.08
C PHE A 25 -8.46 1.51 6.42
N GLU A 26 -9.61 1.79 6.98
CA GLU A 26 -9.97 1.31 8.32
C GLU A 26 -10.17 -0.21 8.37
N ALA A 27 -10.39 -0.83 7.21
CA ALA A 27 -10.53 -2.28 7.10
C ALA A 27 -9.18 -3.01 6.90
N TYR A 28 -8.08 -2.28 6.72
CA TYR A 28 -6.77 -2.90 6.47
C TYR A 28 -6.37 -3.97 7.49
N PRO A 29 -6.60 -3.78 8.81
CA PRO A 29 -6.25 -4.83 9.77
C PRO A 29 -6.95 -6.17 9.52
N GLU A 30 -8.07 -6.16 8.79
CA GLU A 30 -8.84 -7.39 8.50
C GLU A 30 -8.15 -8.27 7.46
N TRP A 31 -7.32 -7.70 6.59
CA TRP A 31 -6.66 -8.46 5.53
C TRP A 31 -5.15 -8.24 5.43
N SER A 32 -4.60 -7.29 6.16
CA SER A 32 -3.16 -7.04 6.21
C SER A 32 -2.67 -7.27 7.64
N THR A 33 -2.02 -8.41 7.86
CA THR A 33 -1.66 -8.85 9.22
C THR A 33 -0.66 -7.94 9.92
N ALA A 34 0.17 -7.23 9.17
CA ALA A 34 1.16 -6.31 9.74
C ALA A 34 0.56 -4.98 10.16
N ILE A 35 -0.57 -4.57 9.59
CA ILE A 35 -1.23 -3.32 9.93
C ILE A 35 -2.19 -3.56 11.10
N LYS A 36 -1.94 -2.93 12.22
CA LYS A 36 -2.73 -3.11 13.45
C LYS A 36 -3.90 -2.15 13.54
N SER A 37 -3.72 -0.92 13.07
CA SER A 37 -4.81 0.07 13.03
C SER A 37 -4.51 1.13 11.99
N VAL A 38 -5.57 1.77 11.49
CA VAL A 38 -5.46 2.90 10.58
C VAL A 38 -6.47 3.95 11.01
N THR A 39 -6.00 5.20 11.06
CA THR A 39 -6.86 6.37 11.31
C THR A 39 -6.82 7.25 10.08
N VAL A 40 -7.98 7.57 9.51
CA VAL A 40 -8.06 8.50 8.38
C VAL A 40 -8.08 9.91 8.95
N ASP A 41 -7.06 10.70 8.62
CA ASP A 41 -6.88 12.05 9.16
C ASP A 41 -7.56 13.11 8.31
N GLU A 42 -7.56 12.94 6.98
CA GLU A 42 -8.18 13.88 6.05
C GLU A 42 -8.82 13.10 4.90
N VAL A 43 -9.92 13.63 4.40
CA VAL A 43 -10.69 13.03 3.29
C VAL A 43 -10.82 14.07 2.17
N GLY A 44 -10.60 13.65 0.94
CA GLY A 44 -10.71 14.50 -0.24
C GLY A 44 -12.13 14.59 -0.78
N ASP A 45 -12.28 15.34 -1.87
CA ASP A 45 -13.58 15.59 -2.51
C ASP A 45 -14.24 14.32 -3.04
N ASN A 46 -13.43 13.31 -3.40
CA ASN A 46 -13.93 12.02 -3.90
C ASN A 46 -14.36 11.06 -2.79
N GLY A 47 -14.31 11.49 -1.53
CA GLY A 47 -14.64 10.66 -0.37
C GLY A 47 -13.52 9.71 0.07
N ARG A 48 -12.38 9.71 -0.62
CA ARG A 48 -11.24 8.87 -0.28
C ARG A 48 -10.27 9.62 0.61
N GLY A 49 -9.60 8.91 1.51
CA GLY A 49 -8.63 9.51 2.43
C GLY A 49 -7.43 10.11 1.70
N THR A 50 -7.08 11.34 2.03
CA THR A 50 -5.89 12.01 1.49
C THR A 50 -4.74 12.01 2.48
N GLN A 51 -5.02 11.69 3.74
CA GLN A 51 -3.99 11.49 4.76
C GLN A 51 -4.47 10.47 5.77
N ALA A 52 -3.62 9.50 6.10
CA ALA A 52 -3.96 8.45 7.05
C ALA A 52 -2.74 8.07 7.88
N THR A 53 -2.98 7.67 9.13
CA THR A 53 -1.95 7.25 10.08
C THR A 53 -2.10 5.76 10.34
N PHE A 54 -1.00 5.04 10.17
CA PHE A 54 -0.94 3.59 10.26
C PHE A 54 -0.11 3.17 11.47
N THR A 55 -0.56 2.12 12.16
CA THR A 55 0.25 1.44 13.17
C THR A 55 0.66 0.09 12.59
N LEU A 56 1.96 -0.06 12.38
CA LEU A 56 2.57 -1.25 11.78
C LEU A 56 3.27 -2.07 12.85
N ASP A 57 3.07 -3.37 12.83
CA ASP A 57 3.86 -4.33 13.59
C ASP A 57 4.13 -5.54 12.71
N ALA A 58 5.30 -5.55 12.09
CA ALA A 58 5.77 -6.64 11.23
C ALA A 58 6.84 -7.48 11.94
N GLY A 59 6.87 -7.45 13.28
CA GLY A 59 7.85 -8.16 14.09
C GLY A 59 9.14 -7.38 14.22
N VAL A 60 9.99 -7.43 13.21
CA VAL A 60 11.28 -6.71 13.21
C VAL A 60 11.11 -5.21 12.99
N LEU A 61 10.02 -4.80 12.37
CA LEU A 61 9.73 -3.38 12.12
C LEU A 61 8.41 -3.01 12.77
N LYS A 62 8.46 -2.05 13.69
CA LYS A 62 7.27 -1.48 14.32
C LYS A 62 7.32 0.02 14.16
N ASP A 63 6.24 0.61 13.70
CA ASP A 63 6.17 2.06 13.54
C ASP A 63 4.73 2.55 13.53
N THR A 64 4.57 3.81 13.89
CA THR A 64 3.35 4.57 13.64
C THR A 64 3.74 5.68 12.68
N TYR A 65 3.13 5.70 11.51
CA TYR A 65 3.51 6.64 10.46
C TYR A 65 2.30 7.18 9.74
N THR A 66 2.46 8.35 9.14
CA THR A 66 1.40 9.05 8.40
C THR A 66 1.78 9.16 6.94
N LEU A 67 0.86 8.79 6.07
CA LEU A 67 1.02 8.87 4.62
C LEU A 67 0.02 9.85 4.03
N ALA A 68 0.46 10.58 3.01
CA ALA A 68 -0.41 11.45 2.20
C ALA A 68 -0.66 10.76 0.85
N TYR A 69 -1.90 10.81 0.38
CA TYR A 69 -2.36 10.08 -0.81
C TYR A 69 -2.86 11.01 -1.89
N GLU A 70 -2.52 10.69 -3.13
CA GLU A 70 -3.05 11.35 -4.32
C GLU A 70 -3.72 10.30 -5.21
N TRP A 71 -5.01 10.50 -5.49
CA TRP A 71 -5.83 9.55 -6.23
C TRP A 71 -6.01 10.00 -7.66
N ASP A 72 -5.88 9.07 -8.61
CA ASP A 72 -6.20 9.28 -10.01
C ASP A 72 -7.34 8.32 -10.39
N GLY A 73 -8.56 8.67 -9.98
CA GLY A 73 -9.73 7.83 -10.18
C GLY A 73 -9.53 6.41 -9.66
N ASP A 74 -9.85 5.42 -10.50
CA ASP A 74 -9.64 4.01 -10.19
C ASP A 74 -8.38 3.45 -10.86
N ASP A 75 -7.60 4.30 -11.52
CA ASP A 75 -6.43 3.87 -12.29
C ASP A 75 -5.15 3.83 -11.47
N LYS A 76 -5.00 4.76 -10.53
CA LYS A 76 -3.74 4.89 -9.80
C LYS A 76 -3.95 5.63 -8.48
N VAL A 77 -3.13 5.28 -7.49
CA VAL A 77 -2.97 6.05 -6.27
C VAL A 77 -1.49 6.10 -5.91
N ASP A 78 -1.00 7.29 -5.58
CA ASP A 78 0.37 7.51 -5.11
C ASP A 78 0.32 7.95 -3.67
N TRP A 79 1.34 7.59 -2.89
CA TRP A 79 1.48 8.08 -1.52
C TRP A 79 2.93 8.35 -1.17
N HIS A 80 3.11 9.21 -0.18
CA HIS A 80 4.42 9.50 0.38
C HIS A 80 4.34 9.70 1.88
N LEU A 81 5.46 9.48 2.56
CA LEU A 81 5.55 9.61 4.00
C LEU A 81 5.49 11.08 4.42
N VAL A 82 4.62 11.39 5.38
CA VAL A 82 4.56 12.70 6.03
C VAL A 82 5.42 12.70 7.29
N LYS A 83 5.27 11.66 8.12
CA LYS A 83 6.07 11.48 9.33
C LYS A 83 6.09 10.02 9.75
N GLY A 84 7.17 9.63 10.42
CA GLY A 84 7.35 8.29 10.98
C GLY A 84 8.49 8.30 11.97
N ARG A 85 8.67 7.21 12.70
CA ARG A 85 9.76 7.06 13.67
C ARG A 85 10.89 6.20 13.09
N ALA A 86 10.57 4.96 12.73
CA ALA A 86 11.51 4.04 12.11
C ALA A 86 11.69 4.35 10.62
N LEU A 87 10.63 4.79 9.95
CA LEU A 87 10.68 5.16 8.55
C LEU A 87 11.24 6.57 8.37
N LYS A 88 12.24 6.69 7.52
CA LYS A 88 12.82 7.96 7.09
C LYS A 88 12.09 8.47 5.86
N SER A 89 11.75 7.58 4.92
CA SER A 89 10.96 7.89 3.74
C SER A 89 10.18 6.68 3.30
N GLN A 90 9.07 6.92 2.64
CA GLN A 90 8.30 5.90 1.95
C GLN A 90 7.60 6.57 0.78
N GLU A 91 7.71 5.98 -0.39
CA GLU A 91 6.93 6.38 -1.56
C GLU A 91 6.38 5.12 -2.18
N GLY A 92 5.11 5.14 -2.53
CA GLY A 92 4.46 3.98 -3.11
C GLY A 92 3.42 4.35 -4.13
N THR A 93 3.05 3.38 -4.95
CA THR A 93 2.05 3.52 -6.00
C THR A 93 1.33 2.19 -6.19
N TYR A 94 0.02 2.23 -6.30
CA TYR A 94 -0.77 1.17 -6.92
C TYR A 94 -1.23 1.68 -8.27
N GLU A 95 -1.01 0.88 -9.31
CA GLU A 95 -1.46 1.20 -10.67
C GLU A 95 -2.25 0.01 -11.21
N LEU A 96 -3.44 0.26 -11.71
CA LEU A 96 -4.40 -0.76 -12.13
C LEU A 96 -4.62 -0.70 -13.63
N HIS A 97 -4.46 -1.85 -14.30
CA HIS A 97 -4.68 -1.99 -15.75
C HIS A 97 -5.64 -3.13 -16.03
N GLU A 98 -6.63 -2.89 -16.88
CA GLU A 98 -7.53 -3.95 -17.33
C GLU A 98 -6.77 -4.98 -18.15
N VAL A 99 -7.00 -6.26 -17.88
CA VAL A 99 -6.45 -7.37 -18.62
C VAL A 99 -7.58 -8.38 -18.90
N ALA A 100 -7.31 -9.40 -19.73
CA ALA A 100 -8.33 -10.36 -20.13
C ALA A 100 -9.03 -11.05 -18.96
N ASP A 101 -8.29 -11.37 -17.90
CA ASP A 101 -8.80 -12.13 -16.76
C ASP A 101 -9.18 -11.26 -15.54
N GLY A 102 -9.24 -9.94 -15.71
CA GLY A 102 -9.57 -9.03 -14.62
C GLY A 102 -8.76 -7.76 -14.65
N THR A 103 -8.00 -7.50 -13.61
CA THR A 103 -7.16 -6.30 -13.49
C THR A 103 -5.77 -6.68 -13.01
N GLU A 104 -4.75 -6.18 -13.69
CA GLU A 104 -3.37 -6.29 -13.21
C GLU A 104 -3.11 -5.13 -12.26
N VAL A 105 -2.72 -5.45 -11.04
CA VAL A 105 -2.35 -4.47 -10.01
C VAL A 105 -0.84 -4.47 -9.88
N THR A 106 -0.23 -3.32 -10.15
CA THR A 106 1.21 -3.13 -9.97
C THR A 106 1.45 -2.27 -8.75
N TYR A 107 2.24 -2.76 -7.82
CA TYR A 107 2.63 -2.05 -6.61
C TYR A 107 4.11 -1.69 -6.74
N ARG A 108 4.40 -0.39 -6.62
CA ARG A 108 5.78 0.10 -6.60
C ARG A 108 6.05 0.69 -5.23
N LEU A 109 7.22 0.39 -4.67
CA LEU A 109 7.54 0.79 -3.30
C LEU A 109 9.01 1.12 -3.15
N ALA A 110 9.29 2.24 -2.52
CA ALA A 110 10.62 2.61 -2.04
C ALA A 110 10.51 3.02 -0.58
N VAL A 111 11.26 2.35 0.29
CA VAL A 111 11.31 2.69 1.71
C VAL A 111 12.75 2.96 2.12
N ASP A 112 12.92 3.83 3.12
CA ASP A 112 14.19 4.06 3.76
C ASP A 112 13.96 4.15 5.27
N LEU A 113 14.87 3.60 6.04
CA LEU A 113 14.77 3.55 7.49
C LEU A 113 15.78 4.49 8.13
N ASN A 114 15.49 4.92 9.37
CA ASN A 114 16.38 5.78 10.11
C ASN A 114 17.65 5.07 10.59
N VAL A 115 17.74 3.74 10.44
CA VAL A 115 18.94 2.97 10.70
C VAL A 115 19.55 2.51 9.38
N PRO A 116 20.88 2.47 9.26
CA PRO A 116 21.52 2.00 8.03
C PRO A 116 21.11 0.58 7.70
N MET A 117 20.86 0.33 6.41
CA MET A 117 20.43 -0.96 5.93
C MET A 117 21.16 -1.27 4.63
N LEU A 118 21.73 -2.47 4.52
CA LEU A 118 22.36 -2.89 3.28
C LEU A 118 21.31 -2.96 2.17
N GLY A 119 21.67 -2.49 0.98
CA GLY A 119 20.75 -2.43 -0.16
C GLY A 119 20.04 -3.74 -0.45
N MET A 120 20.75 -4.87 -0.30
CA MET A 120 20.19 -6.20 -0.49
C MET A 120 19.04 -6.49 0.49
N PHE A 121 19.19 -6.15 1.77
CA PHE A 121 18.15 -6.36 2.78
C PHE A 121 16.96 -5.43 2.56
N LYS A 122 17.24 -4.19 2.16
CA LYS A 122 16.20 -3.22 1.83
C LYS A 122 15.32 -3.72 0.70
N ARG A 123 15.91 -4.21 -0.38
CA ARG A 123 15.19 -4.76 -1.54
C ARG A 123 14.35 -5.97 -1.15
N LYS A 124 14.90 -6.85 -0.32
CA LYS A 124 14.18 -8.02 0.15
C LYS A 124 12.97 -7.62 1.00
N ALA A 125 13.16 -6.65 1.89
CA ALA A 125 12.07 -6.15 2.74
C ALA A 125 10.96 -5.53 1.89
N GLU A 126 11.31 -4.71 0.91
CA GLU A 126 10.35 -4.09 -0.01
C GLU A 126 9.54 -5.17 -0.75
N LYS A 127 10.23 -6.20 -1.25
CA LYS A 127 9.56 -7.28 -1.98
C LYS A 127 8.58 -8.04 -1.09
N VAL A 128 8.96 -8.37 0.13
CA VAL A 128 8.09 -9.06 1.09
C VAL A 128 6.86 -8.22 1.39
N ILE A 129 7.03 -6.92 1.62
CA ILE A 129 5.92 -6.00 1.89
C ILE A 129 4.95 -5.99 0.70
N MET A 130 5.47 -5.81 -0.52
CA MET A 130 4.65 -5.75 -1.72
C MET A 130 3.91 -7.06 -2.00
N ASP A 131 4.61 -8.19 -1.94
CA ASP A 131 4.00 -9.49 -2.23
C ASP A 131 2.93 -9.85 -1.21
N THR A 132 3.18 -9.58 0.08
CA THR A 132 2.21 -9.82 1.14
C THR A 132 0.96 -8.94 0.95
N ALA A 133 1.16 -7.67 0.63
CA ALA A 133 0.05 -6.74 0.39
C ALA A 133 -0.78 -7.15 -0.82
N LEU A 134 -0.12 -7.51 -1.93
CA LEU A 134 -0.82 -7.90 -3.15
C LEU A 134 -1.60 -9.21 -2.97
N LYS A 135 -1.04 -10.19 -2.28
CA LYS A 135 -1.74 -11.45 -2.01
C LYS A 135 -2.93 -11.23 -1.09
N GLY A 136 -2.77 -10.39 -0.07
CA GLY A 136 -3.86 -10.03 0.84
C GLY A 136 -4.97 -9.27 0.12
N LEU A 137 -4.60 -8.33 -0.71
CA LEU A 137 -5.54 -7.56 -1.53
C LEU A 137 -6.35 -8.47 -2.46
N LYS A 138 -5.67 -9.36 -3.18
CA LYS A 138 -6.32 -10.32 -4.08
C LYS A 138 -7.32 -11.18 -3.33
N LYS A 139 -6.90 -11.75 -2.21
CA LYS A 139 -7.76 -12.60 -1.38
C LYS A 139 -8.98 -11.84 -0.88
N ARG A 140 -8.79 -10.61 -0.43
CA ARG A 140 -9.88 -9.77 0.09
C ARG A 140 -10.89 -9.42 -1.00
N VAL A 141 -10.41 -8.97 -2.16
CA VAL A 141 -11.27 -8.58 -3.27
C VAL A 141 -12.06 -9.77 -3.81
N GLU A 142 -11.39 -10.89 -4.04
CA GLU A 142 -12.02 -12.07 -4.63
C GLU A 142 -13.01 -12.74 -3.67
N ALA A 143 -12.76 -12.66 -2.36
CA ALA A 143 -13.66 -13.21 -1.35
C ALA A 143 -14.90 -12.34 -1.13
N GLY A 144 -14.76 -11.02 -1.30
CA GLY A 144 -15.85 -10.06 -1.09
C GLY A 144 -16.73 -9.81 -2.30
N ALA A 145 -16.35 -10.38 -3.43
CA ALA A 145 -17.07 -10.19 -4.70
C ALA A 145 -18.43 -10.89 -4.68
#